data_7a3ecad297f66cf39927fd5d5e15325b
#
_entry.id   7a3ecad297f66cf39927fd5d5e15325b
#
_cell.length_a   1.000
_cell.length_b   1.000
_cell.length_c   1.000
_cell.angle_alpha   90.00
_cell.angle_beta   90.00
_cell.angle_gamma   90.00
#
_symmetry.space_group_name_H-M   'P 1'
#
loop_
_entity.id
_entity.type
_entity.pdbx_description
1 polymer ?
#
loop_
_entity_poly.entity_id
_entity_poly.type
_entity_poly.pdbx_seq_one_letter_code
_entity_poly.pdbx_strand_id
1 'polypeptide(L)'
;MNLHSLFSIKRRTGRSHFRIFLLTIAALGVLNAQARTAANANAIPEIIDISDSVAATPAGGQLVTLQQQYREQMSSGQLEQALESAKQIVSGSAVVWGENSEQVASALTNLAITQADNAEYGAAQQNFIAAINVREELTGGIVDPTLVNPLKGLATTAMALNDVEQAIPVFERAIHLSHVNLGPNNLEQVDVMDALSRAYYFLGELRRANKIQENLFRLQRRNFERDSDQYIDALLGQARWYGETRDFTRAMLAYKAVVNRMNRAYGELDRRLVEPRVEMAFVAPGTSIQDQDLGQAAILADKDRAISRAVRIARQTKDADPVLYAQTLAKKGDFHAANFDARSARLAYLQSWRELDGDPKLHSIRNELFDAPKPARVIPIRNTHKRVPPNSPGEMALYKDRGFVELQFTVNALGRPITIEVIDSQPAGLMDKTVVRGLRNFRFRPRFVNGRPVATPNQTFRHDFRYSDERLSPGERRNIEKTEAARTRAAAKAENPPGIVVDDADGLPVDSDAAEIVIDDAGGLPVDGEESEIAIDNAGDLPIDNEEPEIAIDDAGGLPVDNEEPEILIDDADGLPVESDDER
;
A
#
# COMPACT_ATOMS: atom_id res chain seq x y z
N MET A 1 -4.49 10.68 -49.35
CA MET A 1 -3.15 11.28 -49.14
C MET A 1 -2.59 10.69 -47.86
N ASN A 2 -1.48 9.95 -48.03
CA ASN A 2 -0.90 9.06 -47.02
C ASN A 2 -0.23 9.82 -45.86
N LEU A 3 -0.49 9.40 -44.66
CA LEU A 3 0.31 9.68 -43.46
C LEU A 3 0.97 8.38 -42.98
N HIS A 4 1.96 7.94 -43.73
CA HIS A 4 2.99 6.98 -43.32
C HIS A 4 4.35 7.61 -43.54
N SER A 5 4.94 8.16 -42.49
CA SER A 5 6.39 8.25 -42.31
C SER A 5 6.66 9.08 -41.05
N LEU A 6 7.16 8.40 -40.02
CA LEU A 6 8.11 8.94 -39.02
C LEU A 6 8.15 7.96 -37.82
N PHE A 7 8.81 6.83 -38.03
CA PHE A 7 9.49 6.12 -36.94
C PHE A 7 10.48 5.13 -37.54
N SER A 8 11.63 5.65 -37.87
CA SER A 8 12.84 4.85 -38.15
C SER A 8 13.93 5.34 -37.22
N ILE A 9 14.09 4.70 -36.05
CA ILE A 9 15.32 4.85 -35.26
C ILE A 9 16.01 3.50 -35.18
N LYS A 10 17.19 3.49 -35.75
CA LYS A 10 18.16 2.39 -35.84
C LYS A 10 18.44 1.74 -34.48
N ARG A 11 18.24 0.41 -34.42
CA ARG A 11 18.83 -0.46 -33.40
C ARG A 11 20.36 -0.41 -33.51
N ARG A 12 21.02 -0.02 -32.43
CA ARG A 12 22.43 -0.33 -32.17
C ARG A 12 22.49 -1.17 -30.89
N THR A 13 22.99 -2.37 -31.08
CA THR A 13 23.25 -3.41 -30.11
C THR A 13 24.27 -2.99 -29.05
N GLY A 14 23.89 -3.13 -27.79
CA GLY A 14 24.82 -3.07 -26.66
C GLY A 14 24.16 -3.70 -25.46
N ARG A 15 24.48 -4.97 -25.18
CA ARG A 15 24.03 -5.71 -23.99
C ARG A 15 24.53 -5.04 -22.72
N SER A 16 23.63 -4.49 -21.94
CA SER A 16 23.81 -4.30 -20.50
C SER A 16 22.43 -4.37 -19.86
N HIS A 17 22.16 -5.45 -19.13
CA HIS A 17 20.93 -5.65 -18.41
C HIS A 17 20.96 -4.80 -17.14
N PHE A 18 20.63 -3.53 -17.26
CA PHE A 18 20.29 -2.66 -16.14
C PHE A 18 18.79 -2.79 -15.90
N ARG A 19 18.38 -3.64 -14.95
CA ARG A 19 17.04 -3.64 -14.37
C ARG A 19 16.91 -2.35 -13.56
N ILE A 20 16.34 -1.32 -14.17
CA ILE A 20 15.84 -0.13 -13.46
C ILE A 20 14.62 -0.61 -12.65
N PHE A 21 14.82 -0.85 -11.37
CA PHE A 21 13.73 -1.00 -10.42
C PHE A 21 13.18 0.40 -10.13
N LEU A 22 12.13 0.78 -10.84
CA LEU A 22 11.34 1.96 -10.55
C LEU A 22 10.68 1.78 -9.17
N LEU A 23 11.16 2.49 -8.17
CA LEU A 23 10.43 2.77 -6.91
C LEU A 23 9.34 3.83 -7.15
N THR A 24 8.45 3.60 -8.11
CA THR A 24 7.17 4.31 -8.24
C THR A 24 6.15 3.77 -7.22
N ILE A 25 6.58 3.54 -5.95
CA ILE A 25 5.81 2.67 -5.05
C ILE A 25 5.31 3.39 -3.79
N ALA A 26 5.39 4.70 -3.64
CA ALA A 26 4.83 5.26 -2.42
C ALA A 26 3.54 6.09 -2.60
N ALA A 27 3.25 6.63 -3.78
CA ALA A 27 1.96 7.30 -4.02
C ALA A 27 1.04 6.48 -4.94
N LEU A 28 1.59 5.84 -5.99
CA LEU A 28 0.85 4.86 -6.78
C LEU A 28 0.68 3.52 -6.06
N GLY A 29 1.58 3.14 -5.16
CA GLY A 29 1.45 1.95 -4.32
C GLY A 29 0.32 2.06 -3.30
N VAL A 30 0.02 3.24 -2.79
CA VAL A 30 -1.16 3.47 -1.94
C VAL A 30 -2.43 3.49 -2.80
N LEU A 31 -2.42 4.08 -3.99
CA LEU A 31 -3.55 4.04 -4.92
C LEU A 31 -3.78 2.63 -5.51
N ASN A 32 -2.71 1.91 -5.88
CA ASN A 32 -2.82 0.52 -6.34
C ASN A 32 -3.01 -0.50 -5.21
N ALA A 33 -2.54 -0.22 -3.99
CA ALA A 33 -2.89 -1.03 -2.82
C ALA A 33 -4.34 -0.75 -2.38
N GLN A 34 -4.84 0.47 -2.51
CA GLN A 34 -6.25 0.79 -2.26
C GLN A 34 -7.18 0.21 -3.34
N ALA A 35 -6.77 0.18 -4.59
CA ALA A 35 -7.49 -0.57 -5.63
C ALA A 35 -7.40 -2.09 -5.42
N ARG A 36 -6.28 -2.61 -4.90
CA ARG A 36 -6.14 -4.03 -4.54
C ARG A 36 -6.87 -4.42 -3.25
N THR A 37 -7.13 -3.48 -2.33
CA THR A 37 -7.92 -3.75 -1.12
C THR A 37 -9.44 -3.62 -1.36
N ALA A 38 -9.89 -3.05 -2.47
CA ALA A 38 -11.26 -3.26 -2.97
C ALA A 38 -11.46 -4.70 -3.50
N ALA A 39 -10.41 -5.52 -3.53
CA ALA A 39 -10.40 -6.88 -4.09
C ALA A 39 -11.35 -7.88 -3.39
N ASN A 40 -11.88 -7.54 -2.22
CA ASN A 40 -12.84 -8.43 -1.54
C ASN A 40 -14.27 -8.31 -2.07
N ALA A 41 -14.59 -7.24 -2.80
CA ALA A 41 -15.91 -7.06 -3.42
C ALA A 41 -15.92 -7.42 -4.91
N ASN A 42 -14.92 -8.16 -5.38
CA ASN A 42 -14.88 -8.61 -6.76
C ASN A 42 -16.06 -9.54 -7.06
N ALA A 43 -16.57 -9.45 -8.28
CA ALA A 43 -17.48 -10.45 -8.78
C ALA A 43 -16.80 -11.83 -8.77
N ILE A 44 -17.59 -12.86 -8.53
CA ILE A 44 -17.12 -14.26 -8.48
C ILE A 44 -17.50 -14.94 -9.79
N PRO A 45 -16.61 -15.75 -10.41
CA PRO A 45 -16.94 -16.49 -11.60
C PRO A 45 -18.19 -17.38 -11.42
N GLU A 46 -19.14 -17.20 -12.30
CA GLU A 46 -20.43 -17.90 -12.26
C GLU A 46 -20.36 -19.25 -12.96
N ILE A 47 -21.09 -20.22 -12.43
CA ILE A 47 -21.27 -21.50 -13.05
C ILE A 47 -22.42 -21.37 -14.06
N ILE A 48 -22.13 -21.65 -15.33
CA ILE A 48 -23.17 -21.73 -16.35
C ILE A 48 -23.80 -23.11 -16.24
N ASP A 49 -25.09 -23.14 -15.95
CA ASP A 49 -25.85 -24.40 -15.87
C ASP A 49 -26.09 -24.96 -17.27
N ILE A 50 -25.55 -26.14 -17.53
CA ILE A 50 -25.68 -26.87 -18.79
C ILE A 50 -26.40 -28.17 -18.47
N SER A 51 -27.68 -28.25 -18.85
CA SER A 51 -28.47 -29.46 -18.65
C SER A 51 -27.87 -30.67 -19.40
N ASP A 52 -28.10 -31.89 -18.88
CA ASP A 52 -27.59 -33.13 -19.48
C ASP A 52 -28.00 -33.30 -20.96
N SER A 53 -29.21 -32.84 -21.29
CA SER A 53 -29.72 -32.89 -22.67
C SER A 53 -28.93 -31.98 -23.61
N VAL A 54 -28.52 -30.82 -23.16
CA VAL A 54 -27.68 -29.88 -23.92
C VAL A 54 -26.25 -30.36 -23.94
N ALA A 55 -25.72 -30.85 -22.84
CA ALA A 55 -24.37 -31.42 -22.74
C ALA A 55 -24.15 -32.61 -23.68
N ALA A 56 -25.21 -33.38 -23.99
CA ALA A 56 -25.19 -34.48 -24.95
C ALA A 56 -25.10 -33.99 -26.42
N THR A 57 -25.31 -32.72 -26.71
CA THR A 57 -25.13 -32.15 -28.04
C THR A 57 -23.67 -31.79 -28.31
N PRO A 58 -23.18 -31.80 -29.57
CA PRO A 58 -21.81 -31.41 -29.87
C PRO A 58 -21.45 -30.01 -29.36
N ALA A 59 -22.34 -29.03 -29.48
CA ALA A 59 -22.14 -27.66 -29.01
C ALA A 59 -22.14 -27.58 -27.47
N GLY A 60 -23.06 -28.24 -26.79
CA GLY A 60 -23.12 -28.29 -25.32
C GLY A 60 -21.93 -29.02 -24.72
N GLY A 61 -21.49 -30.14 -25.30
CA GLY A 61 -20.30 -30.86 -24.85
C GLY A 61 -19.02 -30.02 -24.98
N GLN A 62 -18.94 -29.22 -26.04
CA GLN A 62 -17.83 -28.28 -26.20
C GLN A 62 -17.86 -27.18 -25.12
N LEU A 63 -19.04 -26.64 -24.78
CA LEU A 63 -19.19 -25.63 -23.71
C LEU A 63 -18.81 -26.20 -22.34
N VAL A 64 -19.17 -27.44 -22.01
CA VAL A 64 -18.75 -28.09 -20.76
C VAL A 64 -17.22 -28.14 -20.67
N THR A 65 -16.57 -28.55 -21.76
CA THR A 65 -15.10 -28.61 -21.82
C THR A 65 -14.47 -27.25 -21.67
N LEU A 66 -14.96 -26.23 -22.38
CA LEU A 66 -14.48 -24.86 -22.30
C LEU A 66 -14.65 -24.26 -20.88
N GLN A 67 -15.79 -24.53 -20.23
CA GLN A 67 -16.04 -24.07 -18.87
C GLN A 67 -15.09 -24.70 -17.85
N GLN A 68 -14.75 -25.99 -18.04
CA GLN A 68 -13.75 -26.64 -17.20
C GLN A 68 -12.36 -26.03 -17.42
N GLN A 69 -11.95 -25.88 -18.68
CA GLN A 69 -10.67 -25.25 -19.03
C GLN A 69 -10.57 -23.83 -18.47
N TYR A 70 -11.62 -23.01 -18.62
CA TYR A 70 -11.69 -21.66 -18.06
C TYR A 70 -11.44 -21.64 -16.53
N ARG A 71 -12.09 -22.54 -15.79
CA ARG A 71 -11.90 -22.64 -14.33
C ARG A 71 -10.48 -23.04 -13.94
N GLU A 72 -9.88 -24.00 -14.67
CA GLU A 72 -8.49 -24.41 -14.46
C GLU A 72 -7.50 -23.27 -14.76
N GLN A 73 -7.73 -22.55 -15.86
CA GLN A 73 -6.91 -21.41 -16.26
C GLN A 73 -7.01 -20.24 -15.26
N MET A 74 -8.21 -19.89 -14.79
CA MET A 74 -8.41 -18.89 -13.74
C MET A 74 -7.72 -19.29 -12.45
N SER A 75 -7.88 -20.53 -12.00
CA SER A 75 -7.27 -21.02 -10.75
C SER A 75 -5.74 -21.09 -10.83
N SER A 76 -5.17 -21.31 -12.00
CA SER A 76 -3.72 -21.33 -12.23
C SER A 76 -3.11 -19.97 -12.62
N GLY A 77 -3.93 -18.92 -12.69
CA GLY A 77 -3.49 -17.56 -13.04
C GLY A 77 -3.12 -17.37 -14.51
N GLN A 78 -3.58 -18.25 -15.41
CA GLN A 78 -3.34 -18.16 -16.85
C GLN A 78 -4.37 -17.22 -17.50
N LEU A 79 -4.32 -15.93 -17.15
CA LEU A 79 -5.36 -14.95 -17.47
C LEU A 79 -5.60 -14.75 -18.97
N GLU A 80 -4.54 -14.75 -19.79
CA GLU A 80 -4.67 -14.58 -21.24
C GLU A 80 -5.43 -15.75 -21.88
N GLN A 81 -5.16 -17.00 -21.43
CA GLN A 81 -5.84 -18.19 -21.90
C GLN A 81 -7.30 -18.23 -21.40
N ALA A 82 -7.51 -17.87 -20.13
CA ALA A 82 -8.84 -17.76 -19.55
C ALA A 82 -9.70 -16.74 -20.30
N LEU A 83 -9.11 -15.61 -20.72
CA LEU A 83 -9.80 -14.60 -21.51
C LEU A 83 -10.29 -15.15 -22.86
N GLU A 84 -9.45 -15.92 -23.55
CA GLU A 84 -9.83 -16.52 -24.81
C GLU A 84 -10.94 -17.58 -24.63
N SER A 85 -10.82 -18.42 -23.58
CA SER A 85 -11.86 -19.39 -23.23
C SER A 85 -13.19 -18.70 -22.87
N ALA A 86 -13.14 -17.59 -22.11
CA ALA A 86 -14.33 -16.83 -21.75
C ALA A 86 -15.05 -16.25 -22.98
N LYS A 87 -14.32 -15.70 -23.96
CA LYS A 87 -14.89 -15.23 -25.23
C LYS A 87 -15.60 -16.34 -26.02
N GLN A 88 -14.97 -17.51 -26.07
CA GLN A 88 -15.56 -18.67 -26.73
C GLN A 88 -16.81 -19.17 -26.00
N ILE A 89 -16.83 -19.11 -24.67
CA ILE A 89 -18.01 -19.48 -23.88
C ILE A 89 -19.17 -18.50 -24.17
N VAL A 90 -18.91 -17.19 -24.25
CA VAL A 90 -19.97 -16.19 -24.59
C VAL A 90 -20.56 -16.51 -25.95
N SER A 91 -19.74 -16.67 -27.00
CA SER A 91 -20.23 -16.98 -28.35
C SER A 91 -20.92 -18.32 -28.45
N GLY A 92 -20.39 -19.35 -27.80
CA GLY A 92 -21.01 -20.69 -27.75
C GLY A 92 -22.33 -20.67 -27.00
N SER A 93 -22.43 -19.93 -25.89
CA SER A 93 -23.68 -19.78 -25.13
C SER A 93 -24.77 -19.09 -25.96
N ALA A 94 -24.40 -18.02 -26.69
CA ALA A 94 -25.34 -17.35 -27.59
C ALA A 94 -25.89 -18.23 -28.71
N VAL A 95 -25.06 -19.13 -29.23
CA VAL A 95 -25.49 -20.14 -30.25
C VAL A 95 -26.46 -21.16 -29.67
N VAL A 96 -26.25 -21.62 -28.44
CA VAL A 96 -27.03 -22.68 -27.80
C VAL A 96 -28.35 -22.18 -27.23
N TRP A 97 -28.34 -21.04 -26.55
CA TRP A 97 -29.50 -20.54 -25.80
C TRP A 97 -30.07 -19.19 -26.33
N GLY A 98 -29.41 -18.57 -27.31
CA GLY A 98 -29.74 -17.24 -27.80
C GLY A 98 -29.06 -16.13 -26.99
N GLU A 99 -28.94 -14.93 -27.62
CA GLU A 99 -28.24 -13.79 -27.03
C GLU A 99 -28.88 -13.29 -25.72
N ASN A 100 -30.20 -13.38 -25.62
CA ASN A 100 -30.97 -12.97 -24.45
C ASN A 100 -31.31 -14.18 -23.58
N SER A 101 -30.32 -14.71 -22.87
CA SER A 101 -30.44 -15.86 -21.96
C SER A 101 -29.61 -15.68 -20.70
N GLU A 102 -30.00 -16.35 -19.61
CA GLU A 102 -29.28 -16.33 -18.34
C GLU A 102 -27.85 -16.88 -18.51
N GLN A 103 -27.66 -17.88 -19.37
CA GLN A 103 -26.36 -18.47 -19.65
C GLN A 103 -25.42 -17.46 -20.34
N VAL A 104 -25.95 -16.62 -21.24
CA VAL A 104 -25.17 -15.55 -21.87
C VAL A 104 -24.84 -14.47 -20.86
N ALA A 105 -25.77 -14.08 -19.98
CA ALA A 105 -25.52 -13.13 -18.91
C ALA A 105 -24.39 -13.61 -17.96
N SER A 106 -24.44 -14.90 -17.57
CA SER A 106 -23.37 -15.49 -16.74
C SER A 106 -22.03 -15.57 -17.49
N ALA A 107 -22.04 -15.91 -18.79
CA ALA A 107 -20.85 -15.92 -19.63
C ALA A 107 -20.22 -14.52 -19.77
N LEU A 108 -21.04 -13.49 -19.97
CA LEU A 108 -20.61 -12.08 -20.03
C LEU A 108 -20.03 -11.62 -18.68
N THR A 109 -20.65 -12.03 -17.56
CA THR A 109 -20.12 -11.76 -16.23
C THR A 109 -18.72 -12.37 -16.06
N ASN A 110 -18.54 -13.64 -16.46
CA ASN A 110 -17.24 -14.32 -16.41
C ASN A 110 -16.19 -13.68 -17.31
N LEU A 111 -16.57 -13.28 -18.51
CA LEU A 111 -15.68 -12.55 -19.42
C LEU A 111 -15.25 -11.21 -18.80
N ALA A 112 -16.19 -10.46 -18.21
CA ALA A 112 -15.91 -9.19 -17.57
C ALA A 112 -14.97 -9.34 -16.35
N ILE A 113 -15.16 -10.41 -15.54
CA ILE A 113 -14.25 -10.73 -14.42
C ILE A 113 -12.83 -10.98 -14.94
N THR A 114 -12.69 -11.82 -15.97
CA THR A 114 -11.39 -12.14 -16.55
C THR A 114 -10.70 -10.92 -17.14
N GLN A 115 -11.45 -10.03 -17.79
CA GLN A 115 -10.95 -8.75 -18.30
C GLN A 115 -10.51 -7.82 -17.17
N ALA A 116 -11.26 -7.74 -16.07
CA ALA A 116 -10.88 -6.94 -14.91
C ALA A 116 -9.59 -7.47 -14.27
N ASP A 117 -9.44 -8.78 -14.13
CA ASP A 117 -8.22 -9.42 -13.62
C ASP A 117 -7.01 -9.20 -14.54
N ASN A 118 -7.25 -9.09 -15.85
CA ASN A 118 -6.26 -8.75 -16.86
C ASN A 118 -6.04 -7.22 -17.02
N ALA A 119 -6.61 -6.42 -16.11
CA ALA A 119 -6.57 -4.94 -16.13
C ALA A 119 -7.21 -4.28 -17.37
N GLU A 120 -8.04 -4.98 -18.12
CA GLU A 120 -8.84 -4.47 -19.24
C GLU A 120 -10.15 -3.83 -18.74
N TYR A 121 -10.05 -2.90 -17.78
CA TYR A 121 -11.20 -2.37 -17.03
C TYR A 121 -12.31 -1.75 -17.90
N GLY A 122 -11.96 -1.08 -19.00
CA GLY A 122 -12.95 -0.49 -19.91
C GLY A 122 -13.81 -1.55 -20.61
N ALA A 123 -13.22 -2.65 -21.06
CA ALA A 123 -13.95 -3.76 -21.67
C ALA A 123 -14.77 -4.52 -20.61
N ALA A 124 -14.20 -4.74 -19.42
CA ALA A 124 -14.91 -5.36 -18.30
C ALA A 124 -16.18 -4.59 -17.94
N GLN A 125 -16.11 -3.25 -17.86
CA GLN A 125 -17.27 -2.40 -17.57
C GLN A 125 -18.38 -2.61 -18.58
N GLN A 126 -18.04 -2.66 -19.88
CA GLN A 126 -19.03 -2.86 -20.94
C GLN A 126 -19.72 -4.23 -20.83
N ASN A 127 -18.96 -5.30 -20.55
CA ASN A 127 -19.52 -6.63 -20.42
C ASN A 127 -20.33 -6.84 -19.13
N PHE A 128 -19.96 -6.18 -18.01
CA PHE A 128 -20.82 -6.17 -16.82
C PHE A 128 -22.15 -5.46 -17.09
N ILE A 129 -22.13 -4.32 -17.79
CA ILE A 129 -23.36 -3.61 -18.19
C ILE A 129 -24.21 -4.51 -19.12
N ALA A 130 -23.61 -5.18 -20.09
CA ALA A 130 -24.32 -6.09 -20.97
C ALA A 130 -24.97 -7.25 -20.20
N ALA A 131 -24.26 -7.85 -19.26
CA ALA A 131 -24.78 -8.92 -18.40
C ALA A 131 -25.98 -8.46 -17.55
N ILE A 132 -25.86 -7.26 -16.97
CA ILE A 132 -26.95 -6.64 -16.17
C ILE A 132 -28.18 -6.40 -17.06
N ASN A 133 -28.01 -5.80 -18.23
CA ASN A 133 -29.11 -5.52 -19.14
C ASN A 133 -29.85 -6.80 -19.57
N VAL A 134 -29.13 -7.86 -19.93
CA VAL A 134 -29.74 -9.17 -20.28
C VAL A 134 -30.58 -9.69 -19.11
N ARG A 135 -30.08 -9.65 -17.88
CA ARG A 135 -30.83 -10.11 -16.69
C ARG A 135 -32.05 -9.25 -16.40
N GLU A 136 -31.93 -7.94 -16.50
CA GLU A 136 -33.06 -7.01 -16.31
C GLU A 136 -34.16 -7.24 -17.35
N GLU A 137 -33.81 -7.51 -18.61
CA GLU A 137 -34.75 -7.83 -19.66
C GLU A 137 -35.46 -9.18 -19.42
N LEU A 138 -34.72 -10.20 -18.97
CA LEU A 138 -35.28 -11.54 -18.72
C LEU A 138 -36.25 -11.55 -17.54
N THR A 139 -35.93 -10.81 -16.46
CA THR A 139 -36.71 -10.87 -15.23
C THR A 139 -37.81 -9.81 -15.17
N GLY A 140 -37.77 -8.82 -16.06
CA GLY A 140 -38.71 -7.69 -16.06
C GLY A 140 -38.64 -6.85 -14.79
N GLY A 141 -37.60 -7.08 -13.96
CA GLY A 141 -37.53 -6.53 -12.63
C GLY A 141 -36.16 -6.07 -12.18
N ILE A 142 -36.20 -4.99 -11.40
CA ILE A 142 -35.04 -4.34 -10.82
C ILE A 142 -34.52 -5.09 -9.56
N VAL A 143 -35.25 -6.11 -9.07
CA VAL A 143 -35.09 -6.76 -7.76
C VAL A 143 -34.57 -8.21 -7.86
N ASP A 144 -33.84 -8.53 -8.90
CA ASP A 144 -33.27 -9.86 -9.10
C ASP A 144 -31.97 -10.06 -8.32
N PRO A 145 -31.85 -11.11 -7.46
CA PRO A 145 -30.63 -11.41 -6.71
C PRO A 145 -29.43 -11.72 -7.62
N THR A 146 -29.64 -12.25 -8.83
CA THR A 146 -28.58 -12.56 -9.78
C THR A 146 -27.81 -11.32 -10.26
N LEU A 147 -28.40 -10.13 -10.12
CA LEU A 147 -27.79 -8.85 -10.44
C LEU A 147 -26.67 -8.46 -9.42
N VAL A 148 -26.68 -8.99 -8.21
CA VAL A 148 -25.72 -8.57 -7.16
C VAL A 148 -24.28 -8.78 -7.61
N ASN A 149 -23.98 -9.94 -8.21
CA ASN A 149 -22.63 -10.30 -8.64
C ASN A 149 -22.07 -9.41 -9.77
N PRO A 150 -22.74 -9.21 -10.89
CA PRO A 150 -22.27 -8.29 -11.94
C PRO A 150 -22.25 -6.81 -11.47
N LEU A 151 -23.16 -6.38 -10.59
CA LEU A 151 -23.10 -5.04 -10.00
C LEU A 151 -21.86 -4.83 -9.14
N LYS A 152 -21.47 -5.85 -8.34
CA LYS A 152 -20.19 -5.82 -7.59
C LYS A 152 -19.02 -5.62 -8.56
N GLY A 153 -18.97 -6.39 -9.63
CA GLY A 153 -17.93 -6.31 -10.65
C GLY A 153 -17.91 -4.95 -11.35
N LEU A 154 -19.07 -4.42 -11.74
CA LEU A 154 -19.20 -3.12 -12.36
C LEU A 154 -18.67 -2.00 -11.45
N ALA A 155 -19.10 -1.99 -10.19
CA ALA A 155 -18.67 -0.97 -9.24
C ALA A 155 -17.17 -1.06 -8.92
N THR A 156 -16.64 -2.27 -8.75
CA THR A 156 -15.20 -2.48 -8.53
C THR A 156 -14.37 -2.03 -9.74
N THR A 157 -14.86 -2.29 -10.94
CA THR A 157 -14.23 -1.84 -12.20
C THR A 157 -14.23 -0.31 -12.30
N ALA A 158 -15.35 0.35 -11.93
CA ALA A 158 -15.41 1.81 -11.88
C ALA A 158 -14.42 2.39 -10.86
N MET A 159 -14.25 1.74 -9.69
CA MET A 159 -13.20 2.11 -8.72
C MET A 159 -11.80 2.01 -9.33
N ALA A 160 -11.50 0.95 -10.08
CA ALA A 160 -10.21 0.75 -10.74
C ALA A 160 -9.94 1.81 -11.83
N LEU A 161 -10.96 2.27 -12.52
CA LEU A 161 -10.93 3.39 -13.47
C LEU A 161 -10.87 4.77 -12.79
N ASN A 162 -10.87 4.81 -11.45
CA ASN A 162 -10.93 6.03 -10.64
C ASN A 162 -12.24 6.83 -10.81
N ASP A 163 -13.30 6.16 -11.24
CA ASP A 163 -14.65 6.72 -11.36
C ASP A 163 -15.48 6.33 -10.12
N VAL A 164 -15.04 6.83 -8.98
CA VAL A 164 -15.59 6.48 -7.67
C VAL A 164 -17.02 6.98 -7.51
N GLU A 165 -17.33 8.12 -8.11
CA GLU A 165 -18.66 8.74 -8.03
C GLU A 165 -19.72 7.84 -8.71
N GLN A 166 -19.37 7.15 -9.79
CA GLN A 166 -20.25 6.16 -10.42
C GLN A 166 -20.29 4.82 -9.67
N ALA A 167 -19.21 4.43 -9.00
CA ALA A 167 -19.17 3.17 -8.24
C ALA A 167 -20.15 3.16 -7.06
N ILE A 168 -20.32 4.29 -6.36
CA ILE A 168 -21.15 4.40 -5.14
C ILE A 168 -22.60 3.95 -5.38
N PRO A 169 -23.38 4.54 -6.32
CA PRO A 169 -24.78 4.14 -6.52
C PRO A 169 -24.90 2.67 -6.96
N VAL A 170 -23.90 2.13 -7.65
CA VAL A 170 -23.89 0.72 -8.07
C VAL A 170 -23.68 -0.21 -6.85
N PHE A 171 -22.76 0.12 -5.93
CA PHE A 171 -22.62 -0.60 -4.66
C PHE A 171 -23.88 -0.49 -3.80
N GLU A 172 -24.47 0.68 -3.69
CA GLU A 172 -25.71 0.89 -2.92
C GLU A 172 -26.86 0.03 -3.49
N ARG A 173 -26.96 -0.06 -4.83
CA ARG A 173 -27.92 -0.94 -5.48
C ARG A 173 -27.65 -2.42 -5.17
N ALA A 174 -26.41 -2.88 -5.23
CA ALA A 174 -26.04 -4.25 -4.90
C ALA A 174 -26.40 -4.60 -3.43
N ILE A 175 -26.13 -3.70 -2.48
CA ILE A 175 -26.52 -3.86 -1.07
C ILE A 175 -28.06 -3.92 -0.93
N HIS A 176 -28.76 -3.02 -1.62
CA HIS A 176 -30.23 -2.99 -1.58
C HIS A 176 -30.84 -4.32 -2.08
N LEU A 177 -30.34 -4.84 -3.20
CA LEU A 177 -30.77 -6.13 -3.73
C LEU A 177 -30.48 -7.29 -2.79
N SER A 178 -29.29 -7.35 -2.22
CA SER A 178 -28.94 -8.34 -1.21
C SER A 178 -29.85 -8.23 0.02
N HIS A 179 -30.20 -7.02 0.44
CA HIS A 179 -31.08 -6.72 1.57
C HIS A 179 -32.51 -7.20 1.34
N VAL A 180 -33.06 -6.91 0.16
CA VAL A 180 -34.45 -7.28 -0.20
C VAL A 180 -34.59 -8.79 -0.34
N ASN A 181 -33.61 -9.45 -0.94
CA ASN A 181 -33.69 -10.88 -1.24
C ASN A 181 -33.29 -11.78 -0.05
N LEU A 182 -32.30 -11.40 0.75
CA LEU A 182 -31.72 -12.22 1.80
C LEU A 182 -31.93 -11.65 3.20
N GLY A 183 -32.55 -10.49 3.29
CA GLY A 183 -32.80 -9.78 4.56
C GLY A 183 -31.63 -8.92 5.02
N PRO A 184 -31.88 -8.04 6.01
CA PRO A 184 -30.93 -7.01 6.45
C PRO A 184 -29.72 -7.55 7.20
N ASN A 185 -29.77 -8.77 7.70
CA ASN A 185 -28.70 -9.36 8.49
C ASN A 185 -27.91 -10.43 7.74
N ASN A 186 -28.02 -10.50 6.41
CA ASN A 186 -27.25 -11.46 5.62
C ASN A 186 -25.79 -11.04 5.50
N LEU A 187 -24.87 -12.02 5.48
CA LEU A 187 -23.43 -11.81 5.41
C LEU A 187 -22.91 -11.55 3.97
N GLU A 188 -23.70 -11.81 2.94
CA GLU A 188 -23.28 -11.61 1.54
C GLU A 188 -23.04 -10.14 1.19
N GLN A 189 -23.63 -9.21 1.97
CA GLN A 189 -23.40 -7.78 1.80
C GLN A 189 -22.09 -7.27 2.42
N VAL A 190 -21.36 -8.09 3.21
CA VAL A 190 -20.15 -7.66 3.94
C VAL A 190 -19.09 -7.08 2.99
N ASP A 191 -18.77 -7.79 1.94
CA ASP A 191 -17.74 -7.36 0.98
C ASP A 191 -18.14 -6.07 0.25
N VAL A 192 -19.42 -5.96 -0.12
CA VAL A 192 -19.95 -4.78 -0.81
C VAL A 192 -19.97 -3.57 0.12
N MET A 193 -20.33 -3.77 1.39
CA MET A 193 -20.29 -2.70 2.41
C MET A 193 -18.86 -2.23 2.66
N ASP A 194 -17.87 -3.13 2.72
CA ASP A 194 -16.47 -2.75 2.84
C ASP A 194 -16.01 -1.92 1.63
N ALA A 195 -16.33 -2.36 0.40
CA ALA A 195 -15.99 -1.63 -0.81
C ALA A 195 -16.68 -0.25 -0.88
N LEU A 196 -17.95 -0.16 -0.51
CA LEU A 196 -18.67 1.12 -0.45
C LEU A 196 -18.05 2.06 0.58
N SER A 197 -17.64 1.55 1.76
CA SER A 197 -16.97 2.38 2.76
C SER A 197 -15.64 2.94 2.25
N ARG A 198 -14.88 2.12 1.51
CA ARG A 198 -13.63 2.55 0.86
C ARG A 198 -13.88 3.57 -0.24
N ALA A 199 -14.97 3.44 -1.02
CA ALA A 199 -15.37 4.43 -2.01
C ALA A 199 -15.65 5.78 -1.36
N TYR A 200 -16.43 5.83 -0.28
CA TYR A 200 -16.66 7.06 0.47
C TYR A 200 -15.38 7.63 1.12
N TYR A 201 -14.51 6.76 1.63
CA TYR A 201 -13.21 7.18 2.17
C TYR A 201 -12.33 7.81 1.09
N PHE A 202 -12.30 7.23 -0.11
CA PHE A 202 -11.58 7.77 -1.26
C PHE A 202 -12.07 9.16 -1.67
N LEU A 203 -13.36 9.41 -1.61
CA LEU A 203 -13.94 10.75 -1.83
C LEU A 203 -13.71 11.73 -0.67
N GLY A 204 -13.12 11.27 0.45
CA GLY A 204 -12.92 12.09 1.65
C GLY A 204 -14.16 12.20 2.55
N GLU A 205 -15.22 11.46 2.25
CA GLU A 205 -16.45 11.41 3.03
C GLU A 205 -16.31 10.46 4.25
N LEU A 206 -15.35 10.75 5.11
CA LEU A 206 -14.96 9.90 6.24
C LEU A 206 -16.13 9.55 7.17
N ARG A 207 -17.07 10.48 7.39
CA ARG A 207 -18.22 10.21 8.27
C ARG A 207 -19.12 9.12 7.71
N ARG A 208 -19.41 9.13 6.40
CA ARG A 208 -20.20 8.08 5.74
C ARG A 208 -19.45 6.77 5.72
N ALA A 209 -18.16 6.80 5.38
CA ALA A 209 -17.30 5.64 5.40
C ALA A 209 -17.30 4.94 6.77
N ASN A 210 -17.09 5.70 7.86
CA ASN A 210 -17.10 5.16 9.22
C ASN A 210 -18.46 4.57 9.61
N LYS A 211 -19.57 5.24 9.26
CA LYS A 211 -20.91 4.73 9.55
C LYS A 211 -21.17 3.37 8.88
N ILE A 212 -20.70 3.18 7.65
CA ILE A 212 -20.83 1.91 6.95
C ILE A 212 -19.97 0.84 7.61
N GLN A 213 -18.73 1.14 8.00
CA GLN A 213 -17.86 0.19 8.70
C GLN A 213 -18.40 -0.19 10.08
N GLU A 214 -18.98 0.73 10.82
CA GLU A 214 -19.66 0.44 12.09
C GLU A 214 -20.88 -0.47 11.89
N ASN A 215 -21.67 -0.26 10.83
CA ASN A 215 -22.78 -1.13 10.48
C ASN A 215 -22.30 -2.53 10.06
N LEU A 216 -21.23 -2.59 9.26
CA LEU A 216 -20.60 -3.83 8.82
C LEU A 216 -20.12 -4.65 10.02
N PHE A 217 -19.38 -4.04 10.94
CA PHE A 217 -18.93 -4.73 12.16
C PHE A 217 -20.12 -5.17 13.05
N ARG A 218 -21.17 -4.34 13.17
CA ARG A 218 -22.37 -4.69 13.90
C ARG A 218 -23.08 -5.90 13.30
N LEU A 219 -23.14 -5.99 11.97
CA LEU A 219 -23.66 -7.14 11.23
C LEU A 219 -22.86 -8.40 11.54
N GLN A 220 -21.53 -8.34 11.41
CA GLN A 220 -20.64 -9.47 11.71
C GLN A 220 -20.74 -9.92 13.17
N ARG A 221 -20.77 -8.97 14.12
CA ARG A 221 -20.93 -9.25 15.56
C ARG A 221 -22.24 -9.96 15.91
N ARG A 222 -23.30 -9.74 15.15
CA ARG A 222 -24.60 -10.42 15.36
C ARG A 222 -24.60 -11.85 14.83
N ASN A 223 -23.80 -12.12 13.78
CA ASN A 223 -23.80 -13.39 13.10
C ASN A 223 -22.71 -14.36 13.60
N PHE A 224 -21.63 -13.84 14.18
CA PHE A 224 -20.49 -14.65 14.61
C PHE A 224 -20.43 -14.80 16.14
N GLU A 225 -20.03 -15.98 16.59
CA GLU A 225 -19.74 -16.22 18.01
C GLU A 225 -18.47 -15.46 18.42
N ARG A 226 -18.45 -14.92 19.64
CA ARG A 226 -17.40 -13.99 20.12
C ARG A 226 -15.98 -14.53 20.08
N ASP A 227 -15.78 -15.84 20.16
CA ASP A 227 -14.45 -16.49 20.15
C ASP A 227 -14.19 -17.28 18.86
N SER A 228 -15.06 -17.14 17.84
CA SER A 228 -14.86 -17.74 16.54
C SER A 228 -13.78 -16.98 15.72
N ASP A 229 -13.15 -17.72 14.80
CA ASP A 229 -12.18 -17.15 13.86
C ASP A 229 -12.79 -15.99 13.07
N GLN A 230 -14.05 -16.14 12.63
CA GLN A 230 -14.78 -15.12 11.87
C GLN A 230 -14.99 -13.83 12.68
N TYR A 231 -15.27 -13.94 13.97
CA TYR A 231 -15.40 -12.75 14.82
C TYR A 231 -14.04 -12.06 15.05
N ILE A 232 -12.98 -12.85 15.24
CA ILE A 232 -11.62 -12.33 15.38
C ILE A 232 -11.18 -11.60 14.10
N ASP A 233 -11.49 -12.17 12.94
CA ASP A 233 -11.21 -11.53 11.64
C ASP A 233 -12.00 -10.22 11.45
N ALA A 234 -13.26 -10.20 11.89
CA ALA A 234 -14.08 -8.99 11.87
C ALA A 234 -13.48 -7.87 12.75
N LEU A 235 -13.04 -8.23 13.97
CA LEU A 235 -12.35 -7.28 14.86
C LEU A 235 -11.04 -6.79 14.27
N LEU A 236 -10.28 -7.67 13.61
CA LEU A 236 -9.03 -7.32 12.95
C LEU A 236 -9.28 -6.37 11.78
N GLY A 237 -10.31 -6.63 10.97
CA GLY A 237 -10.77 -5.73 9.91
C GLY A 237 -11.11 -4.34 10.45
N GLN A 238 -11.83 -4.27 11.57
CA GLN A 238 -12.15 -3.00 12.24
C GLN A 238 -10.90 -2.28 12.77
N ALA A 239 -9.95 -3.02 13.35
CA ALA A 239 -8.69 -2.44 13.83
C ALA A 239 -7.87 -1.85 12.67
N ARG A 240 -7.80 -2.57 11.55
CA ARG A 240 -7.14 -2.10 10.31
C ARG A 240 -7.81 -0.84 9.76
N TRP A 241 -9.15 -0.82 9.72
CA TRP A 241 -9.91 0.37 9.30
C TRP A 241 -9.58 1.61 10.12
N TYR A 242 -9.58 1.50 11.45
CA TYR A 242 -9.19 2.60 12.32
C TYR A 242 -7.73 3.03 12.09
N GLY A 243 -6.84 2.10 11.82
CA GLY A 243 -5.45 2.40 11.46
C GLY A 243 -5.34 3.19 10.14
N GLU A 244 -6.05 2.77 9.11
CA GLU A 244 -6.10 3.41 7.78
C GLU A 244 -6.71 4.81 7.85
N THR A 245 -7.78 4.98 8.61
CA THR A 245 -8.47 6.26 8.80
C THR A 245 -7.80 7.17 9.83
N ARG A 246 -6.68 6.71 10.42
CA ARG A 246 -5.87 7.43 11.41
C ARG A 246 -6.59 7.75 12.71
N ASP A 247 -7.53 6.92 13.08
CA ASP A 247 -8.12 6.91 14.40
C ASP A 247 -7.30 5.99 15.32
N PHE A 248 -6.17 6.53 15.81
CA PHE A 248 -5.16 5.72 16.49
C PHE A 248 -5.61 5.19 17.82
N THR A 249 -6.42 5.95 18.54
CA THR A 249 -6.95 5.52 19.82
C THR A 249 -7.85 4.30 19.64
N ARG A 250 -8.82 4.37 18.71
CA ARG A 250 -9.66 3.22 18.40
C ARG A 250 -8.90 2.08 17.78
N ALA A 251 -7.93 2.34 16.91
CA ALA A 251 -7.07 1.30 16.34
C ALA A 251 -6.30 0.52 17.42
N MET A 252 -5.63 1.22 18.38
CA MET A 252 -4.89 0.58 19.45
C MET A 252 -5.80 -0.25 20.39
N LEU A 253 -6.99 0.26 20.73
CA LEU A 253 -7.97 -0.47 21.52
C LEU A 253 -8.47 -1.71 20.80
N ALA A 254 -8.78 -1.60 19.51
CA ALA A 254 -9.23 -2.71 18.68
C ALA A 254 -8.15 -3.79 18.53
N TYR A 255 -6.88 -3.42 18.27
CA TYR A 255 -5.78 -4.39 18.22
C TYR A 255 -5.55 -5.08 19.57
N LYS A 256 -5.66 -4.36 20.70
CA LYS A 256 -5.60 -4.97 22.03
C LYS A 256 -6.75 -5.99 22.23
N ALA A 257 -7.95 -5.66 21.78
CA ALA A 257 -9.10 -6.58 21.85
C ALA A 257 -8.86 -7.82 20.98
N VAL A 258 -8.35 -7.66 19.73
CA VAL A 258 -7.98 -8.77 18.85
C VAL A 258 -6.97 -9.69 19.54
N VAL A 259 -5.87 -9.14 20.04
CA VAL A 259 -4.81 -9.91 20.71
C VAL A 259 -5.35 -10.66 21.93
N ASN A 260 -6.20 -10.02 22.74
CA ASN A 260 -6.80 -10.67 23.91
C ASN A 260 -7.75 -11.82 23.53
N ARG A 261 -8.55 -11.65 22.46
CA ARG A 261 -9.42 -12.72 21.95
C ARG A 261 -8.60 -13.88 21.41
N MET A 262 -7.60 -13.60 20.59
CA MET A 262 -6.71 -14.63 20.05
C MET A 262 -5.94 -15.37 21.15
N ASN A 263 -5.49 -14.68 22.20
CA ASN A 263 -4.85 -15.32 23.35
C ASN A 263 -5.79 -16.32 24.05
N ARG A 264 -7.08 -15.98 24.17
CA ARG A 264 -8.09 -16.89 24.77
C ARG A 264 -8.40 -18.07 23.86
N ALA A 265 -8.57 -17.81 22.56
CA ALA A 265 -8.96 -18.83 21.58
C ALA A 265 -7.83 -19.81 21.25
N TYR A 266 -6.60 -19.33 21.15
CA TYR A 266 -5.47 -20.11 20.62
C TYR A 266 -4.29 -20.24 21.58
N GLY A 267 -4.26 -19.46 22.66
CA GLY A 267 -3.12 -19.37 23.57
C GLY A 267 -2.12 -18.27 23.19
N GLU A 268 -1.35 -17.83 24.19
CA GLU A 268 -0.47 -16.63 24.08
C GLU A 268 0.69 -16.78 23.10
N LEU A 269 1.03 -18.01 22.72
CA LEU A 269 2.19 -18.35 21.91
C LEU A 269 1.81 -18.83 20.49
N ASP A 270 0.52 -18.72 20.14
CA ASP A 270 0.07 -19.13 18.81
C ASP A 270 0.64 -18.21 17.72
N ARG A 271 1.14 -18.83 16.64
CA ARG A 271 1.76 -18.12 15.50
C ARG A 271 0.85 -17.08 14.84
N ARG A 272 -0.47 -17.27 14.88
CA ARG A 272 -1.45 -16.34 14.32
C ARG A 272 -1.43 -14.96 15.00
N LEU A 273 -0.91 -14.88 16.23
CA LEU A 273 -0.72 -13.62 16.97
C LEU A 273 0.42 -12.75 16.42
N VAL A 274 1.30 -13.28 15.58
CA VAL A 274 2.46 -12.53 15.08
C VAL A 274 2.03 -11.32 14.26
N GLU A 275 1.17 -11.53 13.25
CA GLU A 275 0.73 -10.48 12.34
C GLU A 275 -0.05 -9.35 13.05
N PRO A 276 -1.10 -9.61 13.85
CA PRO A 276 -1.82 -8.55 14.56
C PRO A 276 -0.93 -7.75 15.54
N ARG A 277 0.05 -8.39 16.17
CA ARG A 277 1.01 -7.69 17.03
C ARG A 277 1.99 -6.82 16.24
N VAL A 278 2.41 -7.27 15.06
CA VAL A 278 3.21 -6.45 14.14
C VAL A 278 2.39 -5.25 13.68
N GLU A 279 1.17 -5.44 13.21
CA GLU A 279 0.28 -4.37 12.77
C GLU A 279 0.02 -3.35 13.88
N MET A 280 -0.26 -3.81 15.11
CA MET A 280 -0.40 -2.96 16.30
C MET A 280 0.83 -2.06 16.53
N ALA A 281 2.05 -2.59 16.34
CA ALA A 281 3.28 -1.83 16.50
C ALA A 281 3.41 -0.72 15.45
N PHE A 282 2.85 -0.90 14.25
CA PHE A 282 2.92 0.06 13.15
C PHE A 282 1.73 1.03 13.09
N VAL A 283 0.75 0.94 13.99
CA VAL A 283 -0.30 1.97 14.10
C VAL A 283 0.37 3.34 14.23
N ALA A 284 0.13 4.26 13.28
CA ALA A 284 0.81 5.55 13.29
C ALA A 284 0.35 6.40 14.49
N PRO A 285 1.15 7.30 15.06
CA PRO A 285 0.71 8.18 16.13
C PRO A 285 -0.34 9.18 15.63
N GLY A 286 -1.38 9.40 16.42
CA GLY A 286 -2.45 10.33 16.13
C GLY A 286 -2.00 11.78 16.06
N THR A 287 -2.79 12.58 15.34
CA THR A 287 -2.62 14.04 15.26
C THR A 287 -3.66 14.78 16.09
N SER A 288 -4.56 14.07 16.77
CA SER A 288 -5.59 14.69 17.61
C SER A 288 -5.01 15.20 18.94
N ILE A 289 -5.63 16.23 19.50
CA ILE A 289 -5.24 16.78 20.81
C ILE A 289 -5.40 15.69 21.90
N GLN A 290 -6.41 14.83 21.79
CA GLN A 290 -6.65 13.71 22.71
C GLN A 290 -5.54 12.65 22.67
N ASP A 291 -4.92 12.43 21.51
CA ASP A 291 -3.80 11.50 21.39
C ASP A 291 -2.49 12.06 21.98
N GLN A 292 -2.38 13.36 22.16
CA GLN A 292 -1.22 14.02 22.79
C GLN A 292 -1.24 13.89 24.32
N ASP A 293 -2.42 13.76 24.93
CA ASP A 293 -2.59 13.61 26.39
C ASP A 293 -2.33 12.17 26.87
N LEU A 294 -2.49 11.17 26.01
CA LEU A 294 -2.09 9.78 26.28
C LEU A 294 -0.58 9.60 26.09
N GLY A 295 0.24 10.20 26.90
CA GLY A 295 1.69 10.17 26.92
C GLY A 295 2.36 9.35 25.79
N GLN A 296 2.89 10.02 24.77
CA GLN A 296 3.53 9.37 23.60
C GLN A 296 4.51 8.25 23.97
N ALA A 297 5.14 8.35 25.14
CA ALA A 297 6.04 7.35 25.68
C ALA A 297 5.32 6.04 26.03
N ALA A 298 4.12 6.08 26.61
CA ALA A 298 3.34 4.89 26.94
C ALA A 298 2.87 4.17 25.68
N ILE A 299 2.42 4.91 24.68
CA ILE A 299 2.02 4.35 23.38
C ILE A 299 3.21 3.68 22.70
N LEU A 300 4.38 4.32 22.71
CA LEU A 300 5.59 3.73 22.12
C LEU A 300 6.03 2.47 22.87
N ALA A 301 5.92 2.44 24.19
CA ALA A 301 6.20 1.25 25.00
C ALA A 301 5.23 0.10 24.71
N ASP A 302 3.93 0.38 24.49
CA ASP A 302 2.95 -0.63 24.09
C ASP A 302 3.28 -1.24 22.73
N LYS A 303 3.69 -0.41 21.77
CA LYS A 303 4.11 -0.83 20.44
C LYS A 303 5.38 -1.68 20.48
N ASP A 304 6.36 -1.25 21.28
CA ASP A 304 7.61 -2.02 21.46
C ASP A 304 7.33 -3.37 22.10
N ARG A 305 6.47 -3.42 23.12
CA ARG A 305 6.01 -4.69 23.71
C ARG A 305 5.30 -5.58 22.67
N ALA A 306 4.46 -5.00 21.80
CA ALA A 306 3.76 -5.76 20.77
C ALA A 306 4.74 -6.42 19.79
N ILE A 307 5.68 -5.66 19.22
CA ILE A 307 6.65 -6.19 18.25
C ILE A 307 7.63 -7.17 18.91
N SER A 308 8.04 -6.92 20.16
CA SER A 308 8.94 -7.80 20.90
C SER A 308 8.27 -9.13 21.24
N ARG A 309 6.96 -9.14 21.58
CA ARG A 309 6.19 -10.37 21.74
C ARG A 309 5.99 -11.12 20.43
N ALA A 310 5.73 -10.42 19.32
CA ALA A 310 5.67 -11.04 18.00
C ALA A 310 6.95 -11.79 17.65
N VAL A 311 8.12 -11.17 17.88
CA VAL A 311 9.43 -11.81 17.67
C VAL A 311 9.60 -13.03 18.58
N ARG A 312 9.17 -12.94 19.86
CA ARG A 312 9.25 -14.07 20.79
C ARG A 312 8.42 -15.26 20.29
N ILE A 313 7.19 -15.03 19.84
CA ILE A 313 6.32 -16.07 19.29
C ILE A 313 6.96 -16.69 18.03
N ALA A 314 7.37 -15.87 17.09
CA ALA A 314 7.99 -16.32 15.84
C ALA A 314 9.30 -17.11 16.12
N ARG A 315 10.08 -16.73 17.15
CA ARG A 315 11.28 -17.46 17.56
C ARG A 315 10.98 -18.90 18.03
N GLN A 316 9.86 -19.13 18.69
CA GLN A 316 9.50 -20.47 19.18
C GLN A 316 9.13 -21.43 18.05
N THR A 317 8.72 -20.90 16.91
CA THR A 317 8.38 -21.68 15.71
C THR A 317 9.51 -21.68 14.66
N LYS A 318 10.70 -21.15 14.98
CA LYS A 318 11.75 -20.90 13.99
C LYS A 318 12.25 -22.16 13.28
N ASP A 319 12.26 -23.31 13.95
CA ASP A 319 12.70 -24.58 13.36
C ASP A 319 11.67 -25.10 12.33
N ALA A 320 10.39 -24.78 12.54
CA ALA A 320 9.31 -25.13 11.61
C ALA A 320 9.07 -24.03 10.55
N ASP A 321 9.31 -22.76 10.91
CA ASP A 321 9.08 -21.61 10.03
C ASP A 321 10.15 -20.51 10.24
N PRO A 322 11.38 -20.75 9.76
CA PRO A 322 12.47 -19.79 9.89
C PRO A 322 12.18 -18.48 9.11
N VAL A 323 11.34 -18.54 8.10
CA VAL A 323 10.94 -17.39 7.29
C VAL A 323 10.12 -16.42 8.12
N LEU A 324 9.10 -16.89 8.83
CA LEU A 324 8.27 -16.06 9.71
C LEU A 324 9.14 -15.35 10.76
N TYR A 325 10.08 -16.07 11.38
CA TYR A 325 10.96 -15.49 12.37
C TYR A 325 11.85 -14.39 11.78
N ALA A 326 12.49 -14.65 10.64
CA ALA A 326 13.35 -13.67 9.99
C ALA A 326 12.58 -12.44 9.50
N GLN A 327 11.39 -12.63 8.91
CA GLN A 327 10.52 -11.53 8.48
C GLN A 327 10.06 -10.68 9.68
N THR A 328 9.71 -11.31 10.81
CA THR A 328 9.32 -10.61 12.03
C THR A 328 10.47 -9.80 12.62
N LEU A 329 11.70 -10.34 12.60
CA LEU A 329 12.91 -9.59 12.95
C LEU A 329 13.16 -8.39 12.05
N ALA A 330 12.98 -8.55 10.72
CA ALA A 330 13.09 -7.45 9.78
C ALA A 330 12.05 -6.36 10.08
N LYS A 331 10.81 -6.74 10.40
CA LYS A 331 9.76 -5.80 10.85
C LYS A 331 10.10 -5.12 12.17
N LYS A 332 10.72 -5.83 13.13
CA LYS A 332 11.25 -5.19 14.35
C LYS A 332 12.31 -4.14 14.00
N GLY A 333 13.19 -4.45 13.06
CA GLY A 333 14.16 -3.48 12.53
C GLY A 333 13.48 -2.26 11.90
N ASP A 334 12.45 -2.46 11.09
CA ASP A 334 11.66 -1.36 10.50
C ASP A 334 11.00 -0.49 11.57
N PHE A 335 10.47 -1.11 12.64
CA PHE A 335 9.89 -0.40 13.78
C PHE A 335 10.90 0.51 14.48
N HIS A 336 12.09 0.00 14.79
CA HIS A 336 13.15 0.79 15.40
C HIS A 336 13.66 1.89 14.45
N ALA A 337 13.84 1.60 13.17
CA ALA A 337 14.22 2.60 12.16
C ALA A 337 13.18 3.71 12.06
N ALA A 338 11.88 3.36 12.07
CA ALA A 338 10.78 4.32 12.06
C ALA A 338 10.78 5.25 13.28
N ASN A 339 11.27 4.77 14.43
CA ASN A 339 11.39 5.53 15.67
C ASN A 339 12.80 6.13 15.87
N PHE A 340 13.60 6.22 14.82
CA PHE A 340 14.94 6.83 14.79
C PHE A 340 16.01 6.10 15.63
N ASP A 341 15.73 4.89 16.10
CA ASP A 341 16.71 4.02 16.77
C ASP A 341 17.47 3.16 15.73
N ALA A 342 18.48 3.76 15.14
CA ALA A 342 19.29 3.11 14.11
C ALA A 342 20.12 1.93 14.66
N ARG A 343 20.48 1.95 15.96
CA ARG A 343 21.26 0.88 16.59
C ARG A 343 20.43 -0.40 16.71
N SER A 344 19.27 -0.32 17.34
CA SER A 344 18.37 -1.48 17.49
C SER A 344 17.86 -1.97 16.15
N ALA A 345 17.57 -1.04 15.20
CA ALA A 345 17.20 -1.40 13.84
C ALA A 345 18.28 -2.26 13.16
N ARG A 346 19.55 -1.81 13.23
CA ARG A 346 20.67 -2.55 12.63
C ARG A 346 20.83 -3.95 13.23
N LEU A 347 20.71 -4.08 14.56
CA LEU A 347 20.81 -5.38 15.23
C LEU A 347 19.72 -6.35 14.78
N ALA A 348 18.47 -5.88 14.71
CA ALA A 348 17.34 -6.69 14.26
C ALA A 348 17.48 -7.11 12.77
N TYR A 349 17.91 -6.21 11.89
CA TYR A 349 18.18 -6.54 10.49
C TYR A 349 19.32 -7.55 10.33
N LEU A 350 20.41 -7.38 11.08
CA LEU A 350 21.53 -8.28 11.03
C LEU A 350 21.14 -9.69 11.50
N GLN A 351 20.34 -9.78 12.55
CA GLN A 351 19.82 -11.05 13.02
C GLN A 351 18.91 -11.70 11.98
N SER A 352 17.96 -10.95 11.40
CA SER A 352 17.11 -11.42 10.31
C SER A 352 17.90 -11.94 9.11
N TRP A 353 18.94 -11.20 8.71
CA TRP A 353 19.80 -11.59 7.59
C TRP A 353 20.53 -12.91 7.89
N ARG A 354 21.09 -13.08 9.11
CA ARG A 354 21.80 -14.29 9.52
C ARG A 354 20.90 -15.53 9.55
N GLU A 355 19.67 -15.39 10.03
CA GLU A 355 18.70 -16.52 10.05
C GLU A 355 18.39 -17.03 8.63
N LEU A 356 18.44 -16.17 7.63
CA LEU A 356 18.20 -16.54 6.23
C LEU A 356 19.45 -16.91 5.44
N ASP A 357 20.63 -16.53 5.93
CA ASP A 357 21.90 -16.81 5.26
C ASP A 357 22.41 -18.24 5.51
N GLY A 358 22.01 -18.82 6.63
CA GLY A 358 22.44 -20.16 7.05
C GLY A 358 21.90 -21.32 6.18
N ASP A 359 20.79 -21.12 5.44
CA ASP A 359 20.20 -22.12 4.55
C ASP A 359 20.11 -21.57 3.11
N PRO A 360 20.79 -22.19 2.13
CA PRO A 360 20.71 -21.78 0.72
C PRO A 360 19.30 -21.72 0.15
N LYS A 361 18.36 -22.52 0.66
CA LYS A 361 16.95 -22.51 0.23
C LYS A 361 16.24 -21.20 0.57
N LEU A 362 16.72 -20.47 1.58
CA LEU A 362 16.15 -19.22 2.05
C LEU A 362 16.80 -17.99 1.42
N HIS A 363 17.83 -18.17 0.58
CA HIS A 363 18.53 -17.04 -0.05
C HIS A 363 17.63 -16.19 -0.96
N SER A 364 16.61 -16.77 -1.59
CA SER A 364 15.63 -15.98 -2.38
C SER A 364 14.87 -15.00 -1.49
N ILE A 365 14.44 -15.44 -0.31
CA ILE A 365 13.72 -14.60 0.67
C ILE A 365 14.66 -13.57 1.29
N ARG A 366 15.89 -13.99 1.63
CA ARG A 366 16.93 -13.05 2.09
C ARG A 366 17.15 -11.93 1.08
N ASN A 367 17.30 -12.28 -0.20
CA ASN A 367 17.52 -11.32 -1.27
C ASN A 367 16.29 -10.42 -1.45
N GLU A 368 15.09 -10.97 -1.40
CA GLU A 368 13.87 -10.17 -1.41
C GLU A 368 13.85 -9.13 -0.29
N LEU A 369 14.27 -9.50 0.91
CA LEU A 369 14.24 -8.61 2.07
C LEU A 369 15.36 -7.56 2.05
N PHE A 370 16.55 -7.88 1.49
CA PHE A 370 17.77 -7.11 1.75
C PHE A 370 18.57 -6.69 0.51
N ASP A 371 18.23 -7.12 -0.72
CA ASP A 371 18.99 -6.75 -1.93
C ASP A 371 18.75 -5.30 -2.41
N ALA A 372 17.71 -4.67 -1.90
CA ALA A 372 17.41 -3.27 -2.16
C ALA A 372 16.94 -2.56 -0.90
N PRO A 373 17.12 -1.25 -0.78
CA PRO A 373 16.51 -0.48 0.30
C PRO A 373 14.98 -0.61 0.28
N LYS A 374 14.38 -0.88 1.44
CA LYS A 374 12.92 -0.97 1.60
C LYS A 374 12.42 0.11 2.55
N PRO A 375 11.29 0.78 2.27
CA PRO A 375 10.73 1.79 3.16
C PRO A 375 10.39 1.18 4.53
N ALA A 376 10.95 1.74 5.60
CA ALA A 376 10.61 1.43 6.99
C ALA A 376 9.69 2.49 7.59
N ARG A 377 9.86 3.76 7.20
CA ARG A 377 9.00 4.87 7.56
C ARG A 377 8.80 5.80 6.37
N VAL A 378 7.54 5.96 5.98
CA VAL A 378 7.11 6.94 4.98
C VAL A 378 6.16 7.90 5.66
N ILE A 379 6.43 9.20 5.58
CA ILE A 379 5.55 10.23 6.11
C ILE A 379 4.84 10.89 4.92
N PRO A 380 3.51 10.99 4.94
CA PRO A 380 2.80 11.72 3.89
C PRO A 380 3.32 13.14 3.75
N ILE A 381 3.78 13.50 2.56
CA ILE A 381 4.24 14.84 2.25
C ILE A 381 2.98 15.67 1.99
N ARG A 382 2.72 16.62 2.90
CA ARG A 382 1.56 17.49 2.78
C ARG A 382 1.81 18.53 1.69
N ASN A 383 0.84 18.72 0.82
CA ASN A 383 0.82 19.84 -0.09
C ASN A 383 0.66 21.13 0.73
N THR A 384 1.64 22.03 0.63
CA THR A 384 1.69 23.26 1.43
C THR A 384 0.62 24.29 1.08
N HIS A 385 -0.01 24.13 -0.11
CA HIS A 385 -1.03 25.07 -0.61
C HIS A 385 -2.42 24.84 0.00
N LYS A 386 -2.59 23.87 0.92
CA LYS A 386 -3.90 23.39 1.27
C LYS A 386 -4.37 23.79 2.64
N ARG A 387 -5.51 24.46 2.65
CA ARG A 387 -6.40 24.58 3.80
C ARG A 387 -7.46 23.45 3.83
N VAL A 388 -7.47 22.57 2.84
CA VAL A 388 -8.45 21.48 2.67
C VAL A 388 -7.78 20.15 2.96
N PRO A 389 -8.43 19.22 3.67
CA PRO A 389 -7.87 17.89 3.93
C PRO A 389 -7.50 17.16 2.62
N PRO A 390 -6.40 16.39 2.60
CA PRO A 390 -6.03 15.61 1.43
C PRO A 390 -7.16 14.66 1.01
N ASN A 391 -7.35 14.52 -0.29
CA ASN A 391 -8.38 13.66 -0.90
C ASN A 391 -9.84 13.99 -0.50
N SER A 392 -10.11 15.23 -0.08
CA SER A 392 -11.51 15.67 0.11
C SER A 392 -12.15 16.03 -1.23
N PRO A 393 -13.48 15.89 -1.39
CA PRO A 393 -14.17 16.32 -2.61
C PRO A 393 -13.91 17.79 -2.96
N GLY A 394 -13.79 18.66 -1.95
CA GLY A 394 -13.40 20.05 -2.12
C GLY A 394 -11.99 20.23 -2.66
N GLU A 395 -11.08 19.28 -2.37
CA GLU A 395 -9.74 19.29 -2.94
C GLU A 395 -9.74 19.01 -4.44
N MET A 396 -10.47 17.98 -4.88
CA MET A 396 -10.58 17.62 -6.30
C MET A 396 -11.25 18.71 -7.12
N ALA A 397 -12.26 19.38 -6.56
CA ALA A 397 -12.94 20.50 -7.21
C ALA A 397 -12.10 21.79 -7.28
N LEU A 398 -11.25 22.03 -6.26
CA LEU A 398 -10.47 23.27 -6.14
C LEU A 398 -9.08 23.19 -6.78
N TYR A 399 -8.51 21.98 -6.93
CA TYR A 399 -7.16 21.75 -7.45
C TYR A 399 -7.21 20.78 -8.62
N LYS A 400 -7.49 21.33 -9.81
CA LYS A 400 -7.70 20.56 -11.04
C LYS A 400 -6.41 20.08 -11.69
N ASP A 401 -5.33 20.84 -11.51
CA ASP A 401 -4.06 20.57 -12.17
C ASP A 401 -3.28 19.51 -11.41
N ARG A 402 -2.48 18.73 -12.14
CA ARG A 402 -1.59 17.70 -11.58
C ARG A 402 -0.15 18.15 -11.73
N GLY A 403 0.62 18.00 -10.67
CA GLY A 403 2.05 18.22 -10.66
C GLY A 403 2.79 17.04 -10.05
N PHE A 404 4.10 17.02 -10.24
CA PHE A 404 4.98 16.02 -9.64
C PHE A 404 6.35 16.60 -9.29
N VAL A 405 7.04 15.94 -8.37
CA VAL A 405 8.47 16.14 -8.10
C VAL A 405 9.13 14.77 -8.09
N GLU A 406 10.17 14.61 -8.89
CA GLU A 406 10.98 13.42 -8.94
C GLU A 406 12.36 13.71 -8.36
N LEU A 407 12.76 12.89 -7.38
CA LEU A 407 14.01 13.01 -6.65
C LEU A 407 14.91 11.80 -6.91
N GLN A 408 16.22 12.06 -6.99
CA GLN A 408 17.25 11.04 -6.88
C GLN A 408 17.98 11.20 -5.55
N PHE A 409 18.34 10.09 -4.92
CA PHE A 409 19.00 10.12 -3.61
C PHE A 409 19.79 8.84 -3.34
N THR A 410 20.62 8.87 -2.32
CA THR A 410 21.35 7.72 -1.79
C THR A 410 20.75 7.31 -0.46
N VAL A 411 20.49 6.02 -0.27
CA VAL A 411 20.20 5.48 1.07
C VAL A 411 21.52 5.03 1.70
N ASN A 412 21.91 5.63 2.81
CA ASN A 412 23.15 5.24 3.50
C ASN A 412 22.99 3.94 4.30
N ALA A 413 24.08 3.41 4.86
CA ALA A 413 24.10 2.18 5.64
C ALA A 413 23.21 2.21 6.92
N LEU A 414 22.81 3.40 7.38
CA LEU A 414 21.87 3.59 8.49
C LEU A 414 20.40 3.73 8.04
N GLY A 415 20.13 3.55 6.74
CA GLY A 415 18.78 3.70 6.19
C GLY A 415 18.29 5.14 6.07
N ARG A 416 19.19 6.13 6.08
CA ARG A 416 18.83 7.55 5.91
C ARG A 416 19.02 7.97 4.46
N PRO A 417 18.08 8.71 3.86
CA PRO A 417 18.28 9.32 2.56
C PRO A 417 19.26 10.51 2.68
N ILE A 418 20.28 10.49 1.84
CA ILE A 418 21.31 11.53 1.72
C ILE A 418 21.50 11.88 0.25
N THR A 419 22.23 12.95 -0.07
CA THR A 419 22.50 13.39 -1.45
C THR A 419 21.20 13.44 -2.26
N ILE A 420 20.23 14.25 -1.77
CA ILE A 420 18.90 14.34 -2.38
C ILE A 420 18.90 15.44 -3.43
N GLU A 421 18.66 15.07 -4.67
CA GLU A 421 18.61 15.95 -5.83
C GLU A 421 17.25 15.90 -6.52
N VAL A 422 16.78 17.04 -7.03
CA VAL A 422 15.57 17.11 -7.86
C VAL A 422 15.98 16.84 -9.30
N ILE A 423 15.56 15.70 -9.85
CA ILE A 423 15.86 15.36 -11.25
C ILE A 423 14.80 15.91 -12.20
N ASP A 424 13.54 15.96 -11.76
CA ASP A 424 12.47 16.59 -12.52
C ASP A 424 11.34 17.07 -11.61
N SER A 425 10.64 18.13 -12.01
CA SER A 425 9.41 18.58 -11.32
C SER A 425 8.56 19.45 -12.23
N GLN A 426 7.24 19.31 -12.08
CA GLN A 426 6.27 20.10 -12.84
C GLN A 426 5.07 20.48 -11.94
N PRO A 427 4.79 21.79 -11.73
CA PRO A 427 5.61 22.93 -12.10
C PRO A 427 6.93 22.98 -11.31
N ALA A 428 8.02 23.40 -11.98
CA ALA A 428 9.34 23.44 -11.38
C ALA A 428 9.38 24.41 -10.18
N GLY A 429 9.95 23.97 -9.05
CA GLY A 429 10.13 24.81 -7.88
C GLY A 429 8.89 25.00 -7.00
N LEU A 430 7.70 24.49 -7.39
CA LEU A 430 6.47 24.66 -6.59
C LEU A 430 6.50 23.83 -5.31
N MET A 431 6.82 22.55 -5.40
CA MET A 431 6.85 21.61 -4.27
C MET A 431 8.25 21.06 -3.95
N ASP A 432 9.27 21.37 -4.75
CA ASP A 432 10.62 20.82 -4.67
C ASP A 432 11.18 20.81 -3.25
N LYS A 433 11.22 21.98 -2.60
CA LYS A 433 11.73 22.14 -1.22
C LYS A 433 10.92 21.33 -0.21
N THR A 434 9.60 21.25 -0.40
CA THR A 434 8.70 20.51 0.50
C THR A 434 8.92 19.02 0.38
N VAL A 435 9.06 18.50 -0.85
CA VAL A 435 9.27 17.09 -1.11
C VAL A 435 10.65 16.64 -0.64
N VAL A 436 11.71 17.44 -0.91
CA VAL A 436 13.07 17.19 -0.38
C VAL A 436 13.08 17.15 1.16
N ARG A 437 12.41 18.11 1.82
CA ARG A 437 12.30 18.11 3.29
C ARG A 437 11.52 16.90 3.79
N GLY A 438 10.45 16.52 3.11
CA GLY A 438 9.65 15.33 3.43
C GLY A 438 10.50 14.07 3.35
N LEU A 439 11.24 13.88 2.26
CA LEU A 439 12.08 12.70 2.03
C LEU A 439 13.19 12.56 3.11
N ARG A 440 13.76 13.63 3.62
CA ARG A 440 14.76 13.59 4.71
C ARG A 440 14.24 12.90 5.99
N ASN A 441 12.94 12.90 6.20
CA ASN A 441 12.30 12.26 7.35
C ASN A 441 11.92 10.79 7.11
N PHE A 442 12.09 10.30 5.88
CA PHE A 442 11.90 8.88 5.58
C PHE A 442 13.00 8.06 6.23
N ARG A 443 12.70 6.79 6.48
CA ARG A 443 13.66 5.80 6.93
C ARG A 443 13.49 4.55 6.09
N PHE A 444 14.62 3.91 5.80
CA PHE A 444 14.68 2.73 4.97
C PHE A 444 15.39 1.61 5.73
N ARG A 445 14.99 0.38 5.46
CA ARG A 445 15.85 -0.78 5.69
C ARG A 445 16.96 -0.69 4.66
N PRO A 446 18.24 -0.65 5.06
CA PRO A 446 19.34 -0.55 4.10
C PRO A 446 19.50 -1.88 3.34
N ARG A 447 20.14 -1.80 2.19
CA ARG A 447 20.63 -2.96 1.45
C ARG A 447 21.75 -3.64 2.25
N PHE A 448 21.81 -4.99 2.20
CA PHE A 448 22.87 -5.77 2.82
C PHE A 448 23.70 -6.49 1.76
N VAL A 449 25.02 -6.47 1.94
CA VAL A 449 25.98 -7.23 1.15
C VAL A 449 26.89 -7.97 2.12
N ASN A 450 26.93 -9.29 2.03
CA ASN A 450 27.73 -10.16 2.92
C ASN A 450 27.49 -9.85 4.41
N GLY A 451 26.24 -9.69 4.81
CA GLY A 451 25.86 -9.42 6.20
C GLY A 451 26.14 -8.00 6.70
N ARG A 452 26.53 -7.08 5.82
CA ARG A 452 26.82 -5.69 6.20
C ARG A 452 25.87 -4.74 5.47
N PRO A 453 25.26 -3.77 6.18
CA PRO A 453 24.47 -2.75 5.54
C PRO A 453 25.37 -1.83 4.71
N VAL A 454 24.98 -1.54 3.46
CA VAL A 454 25.75 -0.74 2.53
C VAL A 454 24.96 0.45 2.02
N ALA A 455 25.67 1.52 1.67
CA ALA A 455 25.05 2.64 0.99
C ALA A 455 24.59 2.23 -0.42
N THR A 456 23.41 2.69 -0.82
CA THR A 456 22.82 2.37 -2.13
C THR A 456 22.47 3.68 -2.83
N PRO A 457 23.25 4.07 -3.86
CA PRO A 457 23.00 5.27 -4.64
C PRO A 457 21.86 5.09 -5.65
N ASN A 458 21.52 6.17 -6.34
CA ASN A 458 20.59 6.19 -7.47
C ASN A 458 19.18 5.64 -7.14
N GLN A 459 18.72 5.87 -5.91
CA GLN A 459 17.32 5.61 -5.58
C GLN A 459 16.47 6.78 -6.10
N THR A 460 15.30 6.46 -6.63
CA THR A 460 14.37 7.48 -7.13
C THR A 460 13.09 7.51 -6.28
N PHE A 461 12.52 8.69 -6.15
CA PHE A 461 11.23 8.89 -5.48
C PHE A 461 10.43 9.93 -6.23
N ARG A 462 9.21 9.59 -6.63
CA ARG A 462 8.27 10.50 -7.26
C ARG A 462 7.11 10.82 -6.32
N HIS A 463 6.84 12.10 -6.16
CA HIS A 463 5.70 12.63 -5.42
C HIS A 463 4.75 13.36 -6.36
N ASP A 464 3.56 12.81 -6.56
CA ASP A 464 2.51 13.46 -7.32
C ASP A 464 1.63 14.31 -6.38
N PHE A 465 1.22 15.47 -6.83
CA PHE A 465 0.39 16.40 -6.08
C PHE A 465 -0.64 17.10 -6.97
N ARG A 466 -1.64 17.73 -6.35
CA ARG A 466 -2.61 18.55 -7.06
C ARG A 466 -2.38 20.03 -6.73
N TYR A 467 -2.61 20.89 -7.71
CA TYR A 467 -2.53 22.35 -7.55
C TYR A 467 -3.59 23.04 -8.41
N SER A 468 -3.71 24.34 -8.31
CA SER A 468 -4.50 25.15 -9.23
C SER A 468 -3.68 26.35 -9.64
N ASP A 469 -3.44 26.49 -10.93
CA ASP A 469 -2.65 27.57 -11.48
C ASP A 469 -3.27 28.94 -11.17
N GLU A 470 -4.60 29.04 -11.19
CA GLU A 470 -5.34 30.25 -10.85
C GLU A 470 -5.12 30.72 -9.40
N ARG A 471 -4.80 29.78 -8.49
CA ARG A 471 -4.65 30.02 -7.05
C ARG A 471 -3.21 30.16 -6.58
N LEU A 472 -2.25 30.10 -7.49
CA LEU A 472 -0.85 30.33 -7.16
C LEU A 472 -0.63 31.78 -6.70
N SER A 473 0.05 31.92 -5.57
CA SER A 473 0.45 33.23 -5.06
C SER A 473 1.50 33.87 -5.98
N PRO A 474 1.66 35.21 -5.95
CA PRO A 474 2.72 35.88 -6.73
C PRO A 474 4.13 35.38 -6.40
N GLY A 475 4.37 34.94 -5.15
CA GLY A 475 5.65 34.37 -4.73
C GLY A 475 5.93 33.02 -5.38
N GLU A 476 4.91 32.16 -5.48
CA GLU A 476 4.99 30.85 -6.10
C GLU A 476 5.21 30.95 -7.61
N ARG A 477 4.48 31.82 -8.30
CA ARG A 477 4.68 32.10 -9.72
C ARG A 477 6.12 32.53 -10.02
N ARG A 478 6.65 33.49 -9.23
CA ARG A 478 8.06 33.92 -9.36
C ARG A 478 9.05 32.79 -9.09
N ASN A 479 8.75 31.89 -8.15
CA ASN A 479 9.63 30.76 -7.85
C ASN A 479 9.65 29.74 -9.00
N ILE A 480 8.50 29.47 -9.62
CA ILE A 480 8.35 28.63 -10.80
C ILE A 480 9.19 29.24 -11.94
N GLU A 481 8.91 30.49 -12.32
CA GLU A 481 9.61 31.20 -13.39
C GLU A 481 11.14 31.20 -13.20
N LYS A 482 11.60 31.47 -11.97
CA LYS A 482 13.03 31.46 -11.62
C LYS A 482 13.65 30.07 -11.78
N THR A 483 12.94 29.02 -11.35
CA THR A 483 13.45 27.65 -11.42
C THR A 483 13.48 27.13 -12.86
N GLU A 484 12.46 27.43 -13.65
CA GLU A 484 12.41 27.09 -15.08
C GLU A 484 13.51 27.82 -15.86
N ALA A 485 13.68 29.11 -15.61
CA ALA A 485 14.76 29.88 -16.24
C ALA A 485 16.16 29.34 -15.86
N ALA A 486 16.35 28.89 -14.63
CA ALA A 486 17.60 28.26 -14.19
C ALA A 486 17.84 26.91 -14.90
N ARG A 487 16.80 26.08 -15.06
CA ARG A 487 16.87 24.81 -15.80
C ARG A 487 17.19 25.03 -17.28
N THR A 488 16.55 25.99 -17.93
CA THR A 488 16.80 26.33 -19.32
C THR A 488 18.24 26.79 -19.52
N ARG A 489 18.77 27.62 -18.60
CA ARG A 489 20.19 28.06 -18.65
C ARG A 489 21.15 26.90 -18.42
N ALA A 490 20.85 25.97 -17.52
CA ALA A 490 21.68 24.81 -17.27
C ALA A 490 21.68 23.86 -18.47
N ALA A 491 20.55 23.64 -19.12
CA ALA A 491 20.43 22.83 -20.33
C ALA A 491 21.23 23.48 -21.49
N ALA A 492 21.08 24.78 -21.70
CA ALA A 492 21.84 25.50 -22.74
C ALA A 492 23.37 25.48 -22.50
N LYS A 493 23.79 25.50 -21.21
CA LYS A 493 25.22 25.36 -20.86
C LYS A 493 25.74 23.93 -21.08
N ALA A 494 24.89 22.92 -20.89
CA ALA A 494 25.22 21.52 -21.14
C ALA A 494 25.32 21.20 -22.65
N GLU A 495 24.48 21.83 -23.47
CA GLU A 495 24.51 21.70 -24.93
C GLU A 495 25.70 22.45 -25.58
N ASN A 496 26.13 23.56 -24.97
CA ASN A 496 27.32 24.33 -25.39
C ASN A 496 28.30 24.42 -24.20
N PRO A 497 29.09 23.38 -23.94
CA PRO A 497 30.18 23.50 -22.98
C PRO A 497 31.13 24.61 -23.44
N PRO A 498 31.64 25.49 -22.55
CA PRO A 498 32.59 26.51 -22.94
C PRO A 498 33.74 25.80 -23.62
N GLY A 499 33.95 26.13 -24.91
CA GLY A 499 35.03 25.56 -25.68
C GLY A 499 36.35 25.77 -24.93
N ILE A 500 37.09 24.68 -24.78
CA ILE A 500 38.49 24.79 -24.34
C ILE A 500 39.15 25.58 -25.43
N VAL A 501 39.43 26.85 -25.18
CA VAL A 501 40.31 27.66 -26.04
C VAL A 501 41.70 27.03 -25.87
N VAL A 502 42.05 26.15 -26.76
CA VAL A 502 43.45 25.73 -26.92
C VAL A 502 44.11 26.88 -27.65
N ASP A 503 44.78 27.77 -26.92
CA ASP A 503 45.68 28.73 -27.52
C ASP A 503 46.81 27.95 -28.16
N ASP A 504 46.77 27.87 -29.48
CA ASP A 504 47.91 27.44 -30.31
C ASP A 504 48.98 28.51 -30.20
N ALA A 505 49.84 28.42 -29.19
CA ALA A 505 51.05 29.22 -29.11
C ALA A 505 52.28 28.32 -29.11
N ASP A 506 53.01 28.48 -30.18
CA ASP A 506 54.32 27.91 -30.49
C ASP A 506 55.27 27.79 -29.28
N GLY A 507 55.89 26.64 -29.22
CA GLY A 507 57.27 26.36 -28.82
C GLY A 507 57.85 27.04 -27.61
N LEU A 508 57.91 26.31 -26.47
CA LEU A 508 58.89 26.51 -25.40
C LEU A 508 59.38 25.16 -24.87
N PRO A 509 60.62 25.09 -24.39
CA PRO A 509 61.33 23.82 -24.17
C PRO A 509 60.86 23.10 -22.88
N VAL A 510 60.97 21.78 -22.95
CA VAL A 510 60.70 20.85 -21.86
C VAL A 510 61.76 21.02 -20.79
N ASP A 511 61.40 21.55 -19.62
CA ASP A 511 62.14 21.31 -18.38
C ASP A 511 61.32 20.41 -17.46
N SER A 512 61.98 19.32 -17.14
CA SER A 512 61.51 18.30 -16.23
C SER A 512 61.67 18.78 -14.77
N ASP A 513 60.58 19.16 -14.12
CA ASP A 513 60.48 19.06 -12.65
C ASP A 513 59.02 18.90 -12.25
N ALA A 514 58.80 17.83 -11.54
CA ALA A 514 57.51 17.45 -11.00
C ALA A 514 57.02 18.49 -9.96
N ALA A 515 55.95 19.19 -10.29
CA ALA A 515 55.22 20.00 -9.29
C ALA A 515 53.97 19.26 -8.87
N GLU A 516 53.93 18.85 -7.59
CA GLU A 516 52.74 18.44 -6.89
C GLU A 516 51.67 19.54 -6.97
N ILE A 517 50.48 19.17 -7.46
CA ILE A 517 49.32 20.06 -7.41
C ILE A 517 48.68 19.92 -6.03
N VAL A 518 48.96 20.85 -5.14
CA VAL A 518 48.18 21.05 -3.92
C VAL A 518 46.91 21.79 -4.29
N ILE A 519 45.77 21.17 -4.14
CA ILE A 519 44.46 21.81 -4.24
C ILE A 519 44.16 22.45 -2.90
N ASP A 520 44.31 23.75 -2.79
CA ASP A 520 43.90 24.55 -1.64
C ASP A 520 42.38 24.80 -1.70
N ASP A 521 41.65 24.16 -0.82
CA ASP A 521 40.25 24.45 -0.53
C ASP A 521 40.18 25.39 0.67
N ALA A 522 40.23 26.71 0.38
CA ALA A 522 40.08 27.71 1.45
C ALA A 522 38.75 28.45 1.35
N GLY A 523 37.84 28.06 2.20
CA GLY A 523 36.59 28.74 2.50
C GLY A 523 36.15 28.46 3.94
N GLY A 524 37.00 28.84 4.92
CA GLY A 524 36.73 28.61 6.32
C GLY A 524 35.77 29.63 6.94
N LEU A 525 34.83 29.13 7.74
CA LEU A 525 34.20 29.87 8.83
C LEU A 525 34.76 29.36 10.16
N PRO A 526 34.96 30.23 11.18
CA PRO A 526 35.66 29.86 12.41
C PRO A 526 34.80 28.98 13.31
N VAL A 527 35.40 27.91 13.83
CA VAL A 527 34.88 27.11 14.93
C VAL A 527 35.84 27.23 16.08
N ASP A 528 35.33 27.83 17.19
CA ASP A 528 36.04 27.87 18.47
C ASP A 528 36.21 26.45 19.05
N GLY A 529 37.38 26.27 19.65
CA GLY A 529 38.03 25.08 20.06
C GLY A 529 37.37 24.21 21.12
N GLU A 530 37.74 22.97 21.07
CA GLU A 530 38.51 22.24 22.09
C GLU A 530 38.76 20.83 21.55
N GLU A 531 40.02 20.55 21.30
CA GLU A 531 40.51 19.23 20.92
C GLU A 531 40.56 18.35 22.19
N SER A 532 39.95 17.16 22.12
CA SER A 532 40.37 16.04 22.97
C SER A 532 40.72 14.86 22.06
N GLU A 533 41.99 14.60 21.96
CA GLU A 533 42.58 13.38 21.37
C GLU A 533 42.01 12.14 22.06
N ILE A 534 41.41 11.23 21.28
CA ILE A 534 41.23 9.86 21.73
C ILE A 534 42.07 8.97 20.84
N ALA A 535 43.18 8.52 21.42
CA ALA A 535 44.03 7.49 20.86
C ALA A 535 43.24 6.19 20.65
N ILE A 536 43.36 5.63 19.45
CA ILE A 536 42.86 4.28 19.16
C ILE A 536 44.00 3.31 19.46
N ASP A 537 43.92 2.65 20.61
CA ASP A 537 44.79 1.55 20.94
C ASP A 537 44.18 0.24 20.41
N ASN A 538 44.98 -0.45 19.60
CA ASN A 538 44.76 -1.82 19.18
C ASN A 538 45.17 -2.73 20.31
N ALA A 539 44.26 -3.47 20.92
CA ALA A 539 44.65 -4.77 21.50
C ALA A 539 43.44 -5.58 22.00
N GLY A 540 43.43 -6.82 21.63
CA GLY A 540 43.26 -7.89 22.63
C GLY A 540 41.83 -8.40 22.83
N ASP A 541 41.69 -9.62 22.43
CA ASP A 541 40.71 -10.62 22.84
C ASP A 541 40.17 -10.38 24.26
N LEU A 542 38.85 -10.27 24.37
CA LEU A 542 38.16 -10.46 25.63
C LEU A 542 37.37 -11.76 25.58
N PRO A 543 37.42 -12.56 26.66
CA PRO A 543 36.74 -13.84 26.73
C PRO A 543 35.23 -13.66 26.83
N ILE A 544 34.52 -14.61 26.19
CA ILE A 544 33.06 -14.72 26.24
C ILE A 544 32.71 -15.35 27.59
N ASP A 545 32.32 -14.56 28.57
CA ASP A 545 31.64 -15.07 29.76
C ASP A 545 30.14 -15.20 29.46
N ASN A 546 29.73 -16.47 29.45
CA ASN A 546 28.33 -16.90 29.42
C ASN A 546 27.76 -16.85 30.84
N GLU A 547 27.37 -15.69 31.31
CA GLU A 547 26.45 -15.62 32.46
C GLU A 547 25.43 -14.50 32.19
N GLU A 548 24.20 -14.93 31.90
CA GLU A 548 23.03 -14.07 31.94
C GLU A 548 22.76 -13.69 33.40
N PRO A 549 22.59 -12.41 33.76
CA PRO A 549 22.10 -12.06 35.08
C PRO A 549 20.62 -12.45 35.16
N GLU A 550 20.31 -13.42 35.99
CA GLU A 550 18.97 -13.65 36.53
C GLU A 550 18.55 -12.42 37.32
N ILE A 551 17.62 -11.65 36.75
CA ILE A 551 16.91 -10.62 37.50
C ILE A 551 15.79 -11.34 38.26
N ALA A 552 16.03 -11.59 39.56
CA ALA A 552 14.98 -11.96 40.48
C ALA A 552 13.94 -10.83 40.52
N ILE A 553 12.74 -11.11 40.07
CA ILE A 553 11.59 -10.25 40.27
C ILE A 553 10.96 -10.69 41.61
N ASP A 554 11.13 -9.87 42.64
CA ASP A 554 10.42 -9.99 43.90
C ASP A 554 8.91 -9.83 43.67
N ASP A 555 8.19 -10.90 43.97
CA ASP A 555 6.74 -10.93 44.09
C ASP A 555 6.32 -10.24 45.39
N ALA A 556 6.01 -8.96 45.35
CA ALA A 556 5.23 -8.36 46.40
C ALA A 556 4.45 -7.12 45.90
N GLY A 557 3.17 -7.27 45.71
CA GLY A 557 2.27 -6.17 45.43
C GLY A 557 1.05 -6.56 44.60
N GLY A 558 0.20 -7.42 45.19
CA GLY A 558 -1.11 -7.70 44.63
C GLY A 558 -1.98 -6.46 44.60
N LEU A 559 -2.25 -5.95 43.41
CA LEU A 559 -3.40 -5.08 43.16
C LEU A 559 -4.59 -5.97 42.80
N PRO A 560 -5.79 -5.66 43.27
CA PRO A 560 -6.98 -6.45 42.95
C PRO A 560 -7.23 -6.41 41.45
N VAL A 561 -7.34 -7.60 40.86
CA VAL A 561 -7.77 -7.75 39.47
C VAL A 561 -9.28 -7.58 39.49
N ASP A 562 -9.77 -6.37 39.21
CA ASP A 562 -11.17 -6.20 38.85
C ASP A 562 -11.36 -6.86 37.50
N ASN A 563 -12.06 -7.99 37.52
CA ASN A 563 -12.52 -8.77 36.35
C ASN A 563 -13.70 -8.06 35.67
N GLU A 564 -13.59 -6.79 35.37
CA GLU A 564 -14.52 -6.13 34.45
C GLU A 564 -13.80 -5.92 33.12
N GLU A 565 -14.27 -6.67 32.10
CA GLU A 565 -13.93 -6.44 30.71
C GLU A 565 -14.24 -4.98 30.39
N PRO A 566 -13.33 -4.21 29.77
CA PRO A 566 -13.75 -2.95 29.21
C PRO A 566 -14.71 -3.26 28.07
N GLU A 567 -16.01 -3.24 28.36
CA GLU A 567 -17.00 -3.10 27.33
C GLU A 567 -16.63 -1.83 26.57
N ILE A 568 -16.43 -1.96 25.26
CA ILE A 568 -16.48 -0.81 24.38
C ILE A 568 -17.96 -0.39 24.42
N LEU A 569 -18.30 0.43 25.40
CA LEU A 569 -19.59 1.10 25.46
C LEU A 569 -19.65 2.04 24.26
N ILE A 570 -20.24 1.54 23.18
CA ILE A 570 -20.85 2.41 22.20
C ILE A 570 -22.15 2.83 22.87
N ASP A 571 -22.16 4.07 23.35
CA ASP A 571 -23.30 4.72 23.97
C ASP A 571 -24.52 4.59 23.05
N ASP A 572 -25.50 3.77 23.44
CA ASP A 572 -26.79 3.61 22.79
C ASP A 572 -27.76 4.75 23.21
N ALA A 573 -27.25 5.94 23.41
CA ALA A 573 -28.05 7.09 23.78
C ALA A 573 -27.89 8.23 22.76
N ASP A 574 -28.58 8.10 21.64
CA ASP A 574 -29.15 9.26 20.94
C ASP A 574 -30.43 8.81 20.22
N GLY A 575 -31.50 8.77 21.01
CA GLY A 575 -32.86 8.83 20.50
C GLY A 575 -33.05 10.18 19.81
N LEU A 576 -33.00 10.20 18.48
CA LEU A 576 -33.49 11.32 17.73
C LEU A 576 -35.00 11.40 17.89
N PRO A 577 -35.57 12.56 18.25
CA PRO A 577 -37.01 12.74 18.28
C PRO A 577 -37.54 12.62 16.84
N VAL A 578 -38.49 11.74 16.66
CA VAL A 578 -39.33 11.68 15.47
C VAL A 578 -40.21 12.92 15.52
N GLU A 579 -39.95 13.91 14.71
CA GLU A 579 -40.92 14.97 14.44
C GLU A 579 -42.07 14.35 13.69
N SER A 580 -43.21 14.30 14.36
CA SER A 580 -44.49 14.02 13.78
C SER A 580 -44.90 15.22 12.92
N ASP A 581 -44.86 15.06 11.60
CA ASP A 581 -45.60 15.93 10.69
C ASP A 581 -47.09 15.63 10.88
N ASP A 582 -47.76 16.50 11.65
CA ASP A 582 -49.18 16.66 11.58
C ASP A 582 -49.49 18.13 11.21
N GLU A 583 -50.19 18.27 10.10
CA GLU A 583 -51.10 19.34 9.66
C GLU A 583 -50.58 20.78 9.40
N ARG A 584 -50.44 21.13 8.19
CA ARG A 584 -51.41 21.99 7.39
C ARG A 584 -50.82 22.42 6.08
#